data_c4b2501007aa4012038ba6f0212b0178
#
_entry.id   c4b2501007aa4012038ba6f0212b0178
#
_cell.length_a   1.000
_cell.length_b   1.000
_cell.length_c   1.000
_cell.angle_alpha   90.00
_cell.angle_beta   90.00
_cell.angle_gamma   90.00
#
_symmetry.space_group_name_H-M   'P 1'
#
loop_
_entity.id
_entity.type
_entity.pdbx_description
1 polymer ?
#
loop_
_entity_poly.entity_id
_entity_poly.type
_entity_poly.pdbx_seq_one_letter_code
_entity_poly.pdbx_strand_id
1 'polypeptide(L)'
;GAKIQMLDLPGIIKGASTGRGLGKRILAVARSADIVLLILDVFQPYHEDVLTKELSNIGIKLNQNPPNIVIEKSTTGGIAVAQQVKLKKMSIKLLKDILNVYGYTSARVVIREDIDSEQLVDFITGNKTYAKSITVLNKIDLVDKKFLKKASKKIKSEFIQVSADANVNIEELRDRL
;
A
#
# COMPACT_ATOMS: atom_id res chain seq x y z
N GLY A 1 -27.72 -8.84 4.98
CA GLY A 1 -26.26 -8.75 5.13
C GLY A 1 -25.59 -8.39 3.82
N ALA A 2 -24.45 -7.74 3.85
CA ALA A 2 -23.65 -7.46 2.66
C ALA A 2 -23.11 -8.78 2.06
N LYS A 3 -23.03 -8.83 0.73
CA LYS A 3 -22.34 -9.93 0.04
C LYS A 3 -20.90 -9.50 -0.20
N ILE A 4 -19.95 -10.31 0.28
CA ILE A 4 -18.51 -10.08 0.11
C ILE A 4 -17.99 -11.11 -0.89
N GLN A 5 -17.30 -10.65 -1.93
CA GLN A 5 -16.60 -11.52 -2.86
C GLN A 5 -15.13 -11.59 -2.41
N MET A 6 -14.65 -12.80 -2.12
CA MET A 6 -13.25 -13.03 -1.79
C MET A 6 -12.51 -13.61 -2.99
N LEU A 7 -11.35 -13.05 -3.30
CA LEU A 7 -10.44 -13.53 -4.34
C LEU A 7 -9.16 -14.00 -3.65
N ASP A 8 -8.84 -15.27 -3.80
CA ASP A 8 -7.57 -15.81 -3.34
C ASP A 8 -6.44 -15.47 -4.33
N LEU A 9 -5.34 -14.96 -3.80
CA LEU A 9 -4.12 -14.64 -4.53
C LEU A 9 -3.01 -15.60 -4.10
N PRO A 10 -2.96 -16.81 -4.67
CA PRO A 10 -1.99 -17.81 -4.26
C PRO A 10 -0.56 -17.37 -4.59
N GLY A 11 0.38 -17.65 -3.68
CA GLY A 11 1.79 -17.65 -3.97
C GLY A 11 2.49 -16.28 -3.94
N ILE A 12 1.99 -15.28 -3.20
CA ILE A 12 2.80 -14.10 -2.85
C ILE A 12 3.81 -14.51 -1.78
N ILE A 13 4.82 -15.27 -2.19
CA ILE A 13 5.98 -15.62 -1.39
C ILE A 13 7.18 -14.91 -2.01
N LYS A 14 8.30 -14.77 -1.27
CA LYS A 14 9.55 -14.16 -1.74
C LYS A 14 9.82 -14.43 -3.23
N GLY A 15 9.93 -13.36 -4.04
CA GLY A 15 10.22 -13.46 -5.47
C GLY A 15 8.99 -13.46 -6.39
N ALA A 16 7.77 -13.32 -5.88
CA ALA A 16 6.57 -13.20 -6.72
C ALA A 16 6.61 -11.97 -7.65
N SER A 17 7.34 -10.92 -7.27
CA SER A 17 7.58 -9.72 -8.09
C SER A 17 8.44 -9.99 -9.32
N THR A 18 9.23 -11.07 -9.37
CA THR A 18 10.14 -11.40 -10.48
C THR A 18 9.51 -12.22 -11.59
N GLY A 19 8.33 -12.81 -11.36
CA GLY A 19 7.60 -13.58 -12.38
C GLY A 19 6.84 -12.65 -13.34
N ARG A 20 7.19 -12.69 -14.65
CA ARG A 20 6.68 -11.78 -15.72
C ARG A 20 5.15 -11.70 -15.88
N GLY A 21 4.35 -12.52 -15.23
CA GLY A 21 2.88 -12.53 -15.36
C GLY A 21 2.12 -12.36 -14.05
N LEU A 22 2.67 -12.87 -12.94
CA LEU A 22 1.97 -12.91 -11.65
C LEU A 22 1.76 -11.51 -11.07
N GLY A 23 2.79 -10.67 -11.07
CA GLY A 23 2.70 -9.29 -10.57
C GLY A 23 1.62 -8.45 -11.28
N LYS A 24 1.49 -8.59 -12.61
CA LYS A 24 0.44 -7.90 -13.37
C LYS A 24 -0.97 -8.38 -13.00
N ARG A 25 -1.15 -9.68 -12.76
CA ARG A 25 -2.45 -10.24 -12.32
C ARG A 25 -2.81 -9.77 -10.91
N ILE A 26 -1.87 -9.80 -9.97
CA ILE A 26 -2.06 -9.31 -8.60
C ILE A 26 -2.42 -7.82 -8.63
N LEU A 27 -1.71 -7.01 -9.42
CA LEU A 27 -1.99 -5.58 -9.56
C LEU A 27 -3.37 -5.32 -10.15
N ALA A 28 -3.80 -6.10 -11.13
CA ALA A 28 -5.13 -5.98 -11.73
C ALA A 28 -6.23 -6.29 -10.71
N VAL A 29 -6.07 -7.36 -9.92
CA VAL A 29 -7.02 -7.71 -8.84
C VAL A 29 -7.02 -6.65 -7.74
N ALA A 30 -5.85 -6.19 -7.28
CA ALA A 30 -5.74 -5.17 -6.23
C ALA A 30 -6.36 -3.82 -6.64
N ARG A 31 -6.37 -3.49 -7.93
CA ARG A 31 -7.05 -2.28 -8.45
C ARG A 31 -8.57 -2.34 -8.36
N SER A 32 -9.15 -3.54 -8.35
CA SER A 32 -10.59 -3.76 -8.24
C SER A 32 -11.05 -4.16 -6.84
N ALA A 33 -10.11 -4.40 -5.92
CA ALA A 33 -10.42 -4.80 -4.56
C ALA A 33 -10.66 -3.58 -3.68
N ASP A 34 -11.71 -3.61 -2.86
CA ASP A 34 -11.99 -2.59 -1.86
C ASP A 34 -11.02 -2.71 -0.66
N ILE A 35 -10.66 -3.95 -0.29
CA ILE A 35 -9.79 -4.27 0.84
C ILE A 35 -8.86 -5.45 0.48
N VAL A 36 -7.62 -5.36 0.94
CA VAL A 36 -6.64 -6.46 0.87
C VAL A 36 -6.51 -7.10 2.25
N LEU A 37 -6.75 -8.41 2.35
CA LEU A 37 -6.48 -9.16 3.57
C LEU A 37 -5.07 -9.75 3.53
N LEU A 38 -4.22 -9.36 4.49
CA LEU A 38 -2.91 -9.98 4.74
C LEU A 38 -3.07 -11.06 5.80
N ILE A 39 -3.13 -12.32 5.39
CA ILE A 39 -3.28 -13.45 6.32
C ILE A 39 -1.90 -13.99 6.68
N LEU A 40 -1.51 -13.83 7.94
CA LEU A 40 -0.24 -14.26 8.50
C LEU A 40 -0.44 -15.52 9.34
N ASP A 41 0.50 -16.45 9.25
CA ASP A 41 0.59 -17.58 10.16
C ASP A 41 1.25 -17.13 11.48
N VAL A 42 0.70 -17.55 12.62
CA VAL A 42 1.23 -17.20 13.96
C VAL A 42 2.69 -17.61 14.16
N PHE A 43 3.16 -18.64 13.45
CA PHE A 43 4.56 -19.09 13.47
C PHE A 43 5.47 -18.22 12.59
N GLN A 44 4.90 -17.44 11.66
CA GLN A 44 5.65 -16.65 10.68
C GLN A 44 5.17 -15.18 10.60
N PRO A 45 5.05 -14.46 11.72
CA PRO A 45 4.52 -13.10 11.76
C PRO A 45 5.38 -12.10 10.96
N TYR A 46 6.66 -12.40 10.72
CA TYR A 46 7.57 -11.59 9.89
C TYR A 46 7.19 -11.56 8.41
N HIS A 47 6.28 -12.42 7.96
CA HIS A 47 5.78 -12.38 6.59
C HIS A 47 5.00 -11.09 6.29
N GLU A 48 4.54 -10.32 7.28
CA GLU A 48 3.97 -9.00 7.07
C GLU A 48 4.92 -8.10 6.27
N ASP A 49 6.17 -7.96 6.74
CA ASP A 49 7.17 -7.13 6.07
C ASP A 49 7.49 -7.65 4.66
N VAL A 50 7.55 -8.96 4.49
CA VAL A 50 7.81 -9.59 3.19
C VAL A 50 6.68 -9.30 2.22
N LEU A 51 5.43 -9.55 2.61
CA LEU A 51 4.25 -9.35 1.76
C LEU A 51 4.07 -7.87 1.41
N THR A 52 4.20 -6.98 2.38
CA THR A 52 4.10 -5.54 2.15
C THR A 52 5.16 -5.04 1.17
N LYS A 53 6.38 -5.54 1.29
CA LYS A 53 7.47 -5.19 0.37
C LYS A 53 7.23 -5.74 -1.04
N GLU A 54 6.83 -7.00 -1.17
CA GLU A 54 6.52 -7.61 -2.47
C GLU A 54 5.36 -6.88 -3.18
N LEU A 55 4.30 -6.53 -2.44
CA LEU A 55 3.19 -5.73 -2.96
C LEU A 55 3.64 -4.33 -3.38
N SER A 56 4.49 -3.68 -2.58
CA SER A 56 5.06 -2.37 -2.93
C SER A 56 5.93 -2.44 -4.21
N ASN A 57 6.72 -3.50 -4.38
CA ASN A 57 7.56 -3.72 -5.57
C ASN A 57 6.73 -3.81 -6.86
N ILE A 58 5.54 -4.39 -6.81
CA ILE A 58 4.62 -4.45 -7.95
C ILE A 58 3.71 -3.22 -8.06
N GLY A 59 3.86 -2.23 -7.18
CA GLY A 59 3.15 -0.95 -7.25
C GLY A 59 1.89 -0.85 -6.40
N ILE A 60 1.69 -1.74 -5.42
CA ILE A 60 0.58 -1.68 -4.47
C ILE A 60 1.07 -1.08 -3.15
N LYS A 61 0.52 0.07 -2.76
CA LYS A 61 0.80 0.75 -1.49
C LYS A 61 -0.36 0.51 -0.52
N LEU A 62 -0.10 -0.29 0.52
CA LEU A 62 -1.12 -0.64 1.51
C LEU A 62 -1.25 0.43 2.59
N ASN A 63 -2.50 0.75 2.97
CA ASN A 63 -2.83 1.72 4.02
C ASN A 63 -2.14 3.09 3.87
N GLN A 64 -1.85 3.48 2.62
CA GLN A 64 -1.32 4.79 2.27
C GLN A 64 -2.32 5.52 1.39
N ASN A 65 -2.27 6.85 1.42
CA ASN A 65 -3.05 7.69 0.52
C ASN A 65 -2.19 8.12 -0.67
N PRO A 66 -2.79 8.36 -1.86
CA PRO A 66 -2.08 9.00 -2.94
C PRO A 66 -1.60 10.40 -2.49
N PRO A 67 -0.45 10.88 -3.00
CA PRO A 67 0.06 12.21 -2.66
C PRO A 67 -0.96 13.30 -2.96
N ASN A 68 -1.18 14.21 -2.01
CA ASN A 68 -2.14 15.29 -2.16
C ASN A 68 -1.52 16.47 -2.93
N ILE A 69 -1.37 16.28 -4.23
CA ILE A 69 -0.85 17.26 -5.19
C ILE A 69 -1.77 17.37 -6.40
N VAL A 70 -1.75 18.53 -7.04
CA VAL A 70 -2.45 18.74 -8.31
C VAL A 70 -1.43 19.28 -9.31
N ILE A 71 -1.39 18.68 -10.50
CA ILE A 71 -0.54 19.11 -11.60
C ILE A 71 -1.42 19.36 -12.83
N GLU A 72 -1.54 20.60 -13.23
CA GLU A 72 -2.29 21.02 -14.42
C GLU A 72 -1.30 21.48 -15.48
N LYS A 73 -1.27 20.82 -16.62
CA LYS A 73 -0.44 21.26 -17.77
C LYS A 73 -0.95 22.60 -18.30
N SER A 74 -0.03 23.50 -18.63
CA SER A 74 -0.31 24.73 -19.33
C SER A 74 0.54 24.82 -20.61
N THR A 75 0.13 25.67 -21.55
CA THR A 75 0.82 25.83 -22.83
C THR A 75 2.01 26.78 -22.73
N THR A 76 1.98 27.71 -21.77
CA THR A 76 3.00 28.77 -21.60
C THR A 76 3.21 29.06 -20.12
N GLY A 77 4.28 29.80 -19.77
CA GLY A 77 4.50 30.35 -18.44
C GLY A 77 5.45 29.54 -17.55
N GLY A 78 5.97 28.40 -18.04
CA GLY A 78 6.87 27.54 -17.23
C GLY A 78 6.14 26.84 -16.09
N ILE A 79 6.90 26.30 -15.13
CA ILE A 79 6.35 25.58 -13.97
C ILE A 79 6.15 26.55 -12.79
N ALA A 80 4.87 26.87 -12.51
CA ALA A 80 4.46 27.64 -11.35
C ALA A 80 4.07 26.71 -10.19
N VAL A 81 4.63 26.91 -9.00
CA VAL A 81 4.40 26.07 -7.82
C VAL A 81 3.75 26.88 -6.72
N ALA A 82 2.55 26.46 -6.30
CA ALA A 82 1.86 26.99 -5.13
C ALA A 82 1.94 25.96 -3.99
N GLN A 83 2.46 26.38 -2.85
CA GLN A 83 2.60 25.55 -1.66
C GLN A 83 1.57 25.94 -0.60
N GLN A 84 0.71 25.02 -0.20
CA GLN A 84 -0.12 25.15 1.01
C GLN A 84 0.64 24.65 2.24
N VAL A 85 1.59 23.73 2.04
CA VAL A 85 2.47 23.17 3.07
C VAL A 85 3.92 23.32 2.61
N LYS A 86 4.81 23.74 3.53
CA LYS A 86 6.24 23.87 3.24
C LYS A 86 6.85 22.50 2.97
N LEU A 87 7.46 22.32 1.80
CA LEU A 87 8.24 21.13 1.48
C LEU A 87 9.53 21.09 2.32
N LYS A 88 9.72 19.99 3.04
CA LYS A 88 10.93 19.68 3.82
C LYS A 88 11.69 18.50 3.24
N LYS A 89 10.97 17.53 2.61
CA LYS A 89 11.54 16.31 2.06
C LYS A 89 12.19 16.50 0.69
N MET A 90 11.84 17.56 -0.04
CA MET A 90 12.44 17.91 -1.32
C MET A 90 12.47 19.43 -1.53
N SER A 91 13.34 19.90 -2.41
CA SER A 91 13.38 21.32 -2.82
C SER A 91 12.43 21.60 -3.98
N ILE A 92 11.95 22.85 -4.10
CA ILE A 92 11.17 23.28 -5.27
C ILE A 92 11.96 23.13 -6.57
N LYS A 93 13.28 23.33 -6.53
CA LYS A 93 14.15 23.13 -7.69
C LYS A 93 14.08 21.68 -8.15
N LEU A 94 14.31 20.73 -7.23
CA LEU A 94 14.23 19.28 -7.55
C LEU A 94 12.85 18.90 -8.09
N LEU A 95 11.78 19.42 -7.52
CA LEU A 95 10.41 19.18 -8.01
C LEU A 95 10.27 19.61 -9.47
N LYS A 96 10.74 20.84 -9.82
CA LYS A 96 10.68 21.34 -11.19
C LYS A 96 11.55 20.52 -12.15
N ASP A 97 12.75 20.10 -11.70
CA ASP A 97 13.66 19.27 -12.49
C ASP A 97 13.03 17.91 -12.80
N ILE A 98 12.39 17.27 -11.82
CA ILE A 98 11.65 16.01 -12.02
C ILE A 98 10.50 16.23 -13.03
N LEU A 99 9.69 17.28 -12.87
CA LEU A 99 8.61 17.57 -13.79
C LEU A 99 9.09 17.77 -15.23
N ASN A 100 10.21 18.49 -15.41
CA ASN A 100 10.82 18.67 -16.73
C ASN A 100 11.25 17.34 -17.36
N VAL A 101 11.86 16.43 -16.58
CA VAL A 101 12.24 15.08 -17.05
C VAL A 101 11.02 14.30 -17.54
N TYR A 102 9.85 14.48 -16.87
CA TYR A 102 8.60 13.85 -17.27
C TYR A 102 7.79 14.64 -18.32
N GLY A 103 8.42 15.65 -18.97
CA GLY A 103 7.83 16.38 -20.09
C GLY A 103 6.82 17.46 -19.71
N TYR A 104 6.88 17.94 -18.47
CA TYR A 104 6.11 19.12 -18.04
C TYR A 104 6.97 20.37 -18.22
N THR A 105 6.92 21.00 -19.39
CA THR A 105 7.64 22.27 -19.69
C THR A 105 6.92 23.50 -19.12
N SER A 106 5.58 23.40 -19.02
CA SER A 106 4.73 24.44 -18.42
C SER A 106 3.59 23.76 -17.66
N ALA A 107 3.44 24.11 -16.38
CA ALA A 107 2.41 23.53 -15.51
C ALA A 107 2.12 24.41 -14.31
N ARG A 108 0.89 24.35 -13.78
CA ARG A 108 0.53 24.81 -12.45
C ARG A 108 0.56 23.61 -11.49
N VAL A 109 1.35 23.72 -10.43
CA VAL A 109 1.49 22.67 -9.39
C VAL A 109 0.98 23.22 -8.08
N VAL A 110 0.04 22.52 -7.44
CA VAL A 110 -0.44 22.85 -6.09
C VAL A 110 -0.05 21.70 -5.16
N ILE A 111 0.70 22.05 -4.11
CA ILE A 111 1.21 21.08 -3.12
C ILE A 111 0.47 21.29 -1.82
N ARG A 112 -0.22 20.24 -1.35
CA ARG A 112 -1.04 20.26 -0.15
C ARG A 112 -0.48 19.42 1.00
N GLU A 113 0.61 18.69 0.76
CA GLU A 113 1.33 17.93 1.78
C GLU A 113 2.84 17.91 1.51
N ASP A 114 3.64 17.56 2.53
CA ASP A 114 5.09 17.42 2.39
C ASP A 114 5.45 16.08 1.74
N ILE A 115 5.68 16.11 0.43
CA ILE A 115 6.00 14.95 -0.41
C ILE A 115 7.49 14.85 -0.68
N ASP A 116 7.95 13.63 -0.94
CA ASP A 116 9.30 13.34 -1.42
C ASP A 116 9.33 13.09 -2.94
N SER A 117 10.53 12.87 -3.47
CA SER A 117 10.73 12.65 -4.91
C SER A 117 10.09 11.35 -5.41
N GLU A 118 10.06 10.28 -4.59
CA GLU A 118 9.42 9.02 -4.96
C GLU A 118 7.90 9.21 -5.10
N GLN A 119 7.28 9.87 -4.12
CA GLN A 119 5.85 10.18 -4.13
C GLN A 119 5.46 11.05 -5.34
N LEU A 120 6.29 12.04 -5.72
CA LEU A 120 6.05 12.85 -6.91
C LEU A 120 6.12 12.01 -8.19
N VAL A 121 7.12 11.15 -8.33
CA VAL A 121 7.27 10.26 -9.48
C VAL A 121 6.11 9.27 -9.55
N ASP A 122 5.73 8.67 -8.43
CA ASP A 122 4.58 7.75 -8.34
C ASP A 122 3.28 8.43 -8.81
N PHE A 123 3.07 9.70 -8.41
CA PHE A 123 1.91 10.49 -8.85
C PHE A 123 1.94 10.77 -10.35
N ILE A 124 3.07 11.22 -10.89
CA ILE A 124 3.21 11.56 -12.33
C ILE A 124 3.00 10.32 -13.21
N THR A 125 3.57 9.18 -12.81
CA THR A 125 3.50 7.94 -13.59
C THR A 125 2.16 7.24 -13.48
N GLY A 126 1.39 7.50 -12.41
CA GLY A 126 0.07 6.89 -12.20
C GLY A 126 0.09 5.36 -12.13
N ASN A 127 1.25 4.75 -11.84
CA ASN A 127 1.45 3.31 -11.86
C ASN A 127 1.27 2.64 -10.50
N LYS A 128 0.93 3.41 -9.47
CA LYS A 128 0.68 2.89 -8.12
C LYS A 128 -0.81 2.72 -7.86
N THR A 129 -1.12 1.72 -7.07
CA THR A 129 -2.44 1.45 -6.53
C THR A 129 -2.39 1.59 -5.01
N TYR A 130 -3.27 2.41 -4.46
CA TYR A 130 -3.39 2.63 -3.02
C TYR A 130 -4.60 1.82 -2.54
N ALA A 131 -4.35 0.83 -1.69
CA ALA A 131 -5.38 -0.07 -1.19
C ALA A 131 -5.41 -0.09 0.34
N LYS A 132 -6.61 -0.15 0.91
CA LYS A 132 -6.78 -0.45 2.33
C LYS A 132 -6.40 -1.89 2.59
N SER A 133 -5.83 -2.20 3.75
CA SER A 133 -5.56 -3.57 4.14
C SER A 133 -5.88 -3.82 5.60
N ILE A 134 -6.30 -5.05 5.87
CA ILE A 134 -6.47 -5.60 7.22
C ILE A 134 -5.49 -6.73 7.38
N THR A 135 -4.66 -6.68 8.42
CA THR A 135 -3.74 -7.77 8.76
C THR A 135 -4.43 -8.74 9.71
N VAL A 136 -4.34 -10.02 9.43
CA VAL A 136 -4.94 -11.10 10.21
C VAL A 136 -3.85 -12.07 10.64
N LEU A 137 -3.72 -12.28 11.95
CA LEU A 137 -2.84 -13.30 12.52
C LEU A 137 -3.65 -14.55 12.80
N ASN A 138 -3.48 -15.55 11.94
CA ASN A 138 -4.26 -16.79 11.99
C ASN A 138 -3.54 -17.92 12.76
N LYS A 139 -4.29 -18.97 13.08
CA LYS A 139 -3.85 -20.18 13.81
C LYS A 139 -3.44 -19.90 15.26
N ILE A 140 -4.10 -18.95 15.92
CA ILE A 140 -3.78 -18.60 17.31
C ILE A 140 -4.12 -19.72 18.31
N ASP A 141 -4.96 -20.66 17.93
CA ASP A 141 -5.33 -21.87 18.67
C ASP A 141 -4.15 -22.85 18.84
N LEU A 142 -3.16 -22.81 17.95
CA LEU A 142 -2.00 -23.72 17.95
C LEU A 142 -0.87 -23.29 18.88
N VAL A 143 -1.02 -22.14 19.57
CA VAL A 143 0.06 -21.57 20.40
C VAL A 143 -0.44 -21.13 21.77
N ASP A 144 0.47 -21.11 22.74
CA ASP A 144 0.18 -20.56 24.07
C ASP A 144 0.16 -19.02 24.09
N LYS A 145 -0.38 -18.44 25.15
CA LYS A 145 -0.48 -16.98 25.33
C LYS A 145 0.90 -16.28 25.30
N LYS A 146 1.95 -16.94 25.76
CA LYS A 146 3.30 -16.36 25.80
C LYS A 146 3.88 -16.26 24.39
N PHE A 147 3.72 -17.32 23.58
CA PHE A 147 4.14 -17.34 22.18
C PHE A 147 3.33 -16.32 21.37
N LEU A 148 1.99 -16.30 21.52
CA LEU A 148 1.12 -15.36 20.83
C LEU A 148 1.52 -13.91 21.11
N LYS A 149 1.80 -13.54 22.36
CA LYS A 149 2.29 -12.21 22.74
C LYS A 149 3.63 -11.87 22.07
N LYS A 150 4.52 -12.86 21.91
CA LYS A 150 5.82 -12.68 21.24
C LYS A 150 5.64 -12.52 19.72
N ALA A 151 4.77 -13.30 19.11
CA ALA A 151 4.44 -13.20 17.69
C ALA A 151 3.78 -11.84 17.35
N SER A 152 2.80 -11.43 18.15
CA SER A 152 2.08 -10.15 18.01
C SER A 152 3.01 -8.93 18.02
N LYS A 153 4.07 -8.94 18.83
CA LYS A 153 5.05 -7.85 18.89
C LYS A 153 5.86 -7.66 17.61
N LYS A 154 5.87 -8.64 16.71
CA LYS A 154 6.60 -8.58 15.44
C LYS A 154 5.77 -8.00 14.32
N ILE A 155 4.46 -7.85 14.50
CA ILE A 155 3.54 -7.25 13.55
C ILE A 155 3.53 -5.74 13.81
N LYS A 156 3.65 -4.96 12.76
CA LYS A 156 3.78 -3.49 12.83
C LYS A 156 2.47 -2.78 12.59
N SER A 157 1.60 -3.37 11.77
CA SER A 157 0.27 -2.83 11.49
C SER A 157 -0.72 -3.19 12.59
N GLU A 158 -1.88 -2.54 12.59
CA GLU A 158 -3.04 -3.02 13.33
C GLU A 158 -3.50 -4.36 12.75
N PHE A 159 -3.78 -5.35 13.60
CA PHE A 159 -4.14 -6.70 13.17
C PHE A 159 -5.22 -7.32 14.05
N ILE A 160 -5.90 -8.31 13.50
CA ILE A 160 -6.90 -9.13 14.19
C ILE A 160 -6.30 -10.52 14.42
N GLN A 161 -6.46 -11.04 15.62
CA GLN A 161 -6.05 -12.39 15.97
C GLN A 161 -7.22 -13.35 15.73
N VAL A 162 -7.03 -14.36 14.90
CA VAL A 162 -8.09 -15.33 14.58
C VAL A 162 -7.60 -16.77 14.63
N SER A 163 -8.52 -17.68 14.81
CA SER A 163 -8.37 -19.08 14.40
C SER A 163 -9.52 -19.42 13.45
N ALA A 164 -9.17 -19.64 12.18
CA ALA A 164 -10.16 -20.06 11.19
C ALA A 164 -10.68 -21.47 11.48
N ASP A 165 -9.82 -22.35 11.98
CA ASP A 165 -10.17 -23.75 12.29
C ASP A 165 -11.05 -23.84 13.55
N ALA A 166 -10.69 -23.14 14.62
CA ALA A 166 -11.46 -23.11 15.86
C ALA A 166 -12.58 -22.05 15.88
N ASN A 167 -12.80 -21.35 14.77
CA ASN A 167 -13.80 -20.26 14.63
C ASN A 167 -13.69 -19.15 15.69
N VAL A 168 -12.44 -18.80 16.10
CA VAL A 168 -12.18 -17.76 17.10
C VAL A 168 -12.02 -16.41 16.42
N ASN A 169 -12.74 -15.39 16.92
CA ASN A 169 -12.71 -13.99 16.45
C ASN A 169 -13.07 -13.81 14.96
N ILE A 170 -13.77 -14.76 14.34
CA ILE A 170 -14.19 -14.67 12.93
C ILE A 170 -15.29 -13.61 12.77
N GLU A 171 -16.19 -13.46 13.74
CA GLU A 171 -17.22 -12.41 13.72
C GLU A 171 -16.59 -11.02 13.78
N GLU A 172 -15.56 -10.80 14.61
CA GLU A 172 -14.83 -9.52 14.65
C GLU A 172 -14.19 -9.20 13.28
N LEU A 173 -13.63 -10.21 12.62
CA LEU A 173 -13.09 -10.03 11.27
C LEU A 173 -14.19 -9.66 10.26
N ARG A 174 -15.36 -10.31 10.34
CA ARG A 174 -16.52 -10.00 9.46
C ARG A 174 -17.04 -8.59 9.66
N ASP A 175 -17.08 -8.11 10.90
CA ASP A 175 -17.54 -6.76 11.21
C ASP A 175 -16.59 -5.67 10.73
N ARG A 176 -15.31 -6.02 10.50
CA ARG A 176 -14.30 -5.10 9.95
C ARG A 176 -14.20 -5.12 8.42
N LEU A 177 -14.85 -6.04 7.76
CA LEU A 177 -14.92 -6.17 6.30
C LEU A 177 -16.14 -5.47 5.73
#